data_0de4202ca4708a750e767618408b7887
#
_entry.id   0de4202ca4708a750e767618408b7887
#
_cell.length_a   1.000
_cell.length_b   1.000
_cell.length_c   1.000
_cell.angle_alpha   90.00
_cell.angle_beta   90.00
_cell.angle_gamma   90.00
#
_symmetry.space_group_name_H-M   'P 1'
#
loop_
_entity.id
_entity.type
_entity.pdbx_description
1 polymer ?
#
loop_
_entity_poly.entity_id
_entity_poly.type
_entity_poly.pdbx_seq_one_letter_code
_entity_poly.pdbx_strand_id
1 'polypeptide(L)'
;MSAGPGKTYATPCAAIGAAKDGDTVEITGNNTYSGDVCKIQRNNLTVRGVNGRAKINANGANAMGKAIWVVTGDNVTIDNVEMYGAKVPDRNGAALRLEGTGFTLRNSFLHDNENGILSGANTNSDVLIEYTEFGHNGYGDGYSHNLYIGNVKSLTFRYNFSHDANIGHNLKSRAQVNTIYNNRFSSLAPGQAGTTALGQPSYEIDLPNAGTAYVIGNVIEQPAANQNPNMLAFGEEGASNPTQDLYVVNNTFLNDAGSGTFVMVGSAVTTPVLLQNNIFAGNGTMTTQAKAIDKTNFRSLVPAFVDRLNYDLHPVLNAAVINAGSAPGSTANGFSLAPIAQYKHLAAGENRTNVGQIDIGAYEAGSINTASVLPIVNWTVCAAENGTCSFSGTHEVRYGSGITFVSKIVTGSVSCSNAVFGDPTPNEAKSCSVSSEDASGAAQPAATWLGCADEGGTCSFSGTHEVRYGSGTSFVSKIVSGSVSCSNAVFGDPTPNVFKSCSYSTADATATTETWQSCASEGGTCAFSGTREVRYGAGTTFVSKVVSGSTACTNDVFGDPVYGTAKSCSYSSITR
;
A
#
# COMPACT_ATOMS: atom_id res chain seq x y z
N MET A 1 -3.92 -26.07 18.93
CA MET A 1 -3.16 -27.14 18.21
C MET A 1 -2.09 -26.48 17.37
N SER A 2 -0.95 -27.13 17.07
CA SER A 2 0.13 -26.50 16.29
C SER A 2 0.51 -27.36 15.08
N ALA A 3 0.67 -26.69 13.92
CA ALA A 3 1.04 -27.27 12.64
C ALA A 3 2.32 -26.62 12.07
N GLY A 4 3.14 -27.43 11.41
CA GLY A 4 4.35 -26.98 10.73
C GLY A 4 5.56 -27.83 11.01
N PRO A 5 6.74 -27.47 10.51
CA PRO A 5 7.98 -28.17 10.74
C PRO A 5 8.27 -28.33 12.24
N GLY A 6 8.49 -29.58 12.67
CA GLY A 6 8.77 -29.90 14.08
C GLY A 6 7.59 -29.75 15.04
N LYS A 7 6.36 -29.55 14.55
CA LYS A 7 5.14 -29.49 15.35
C LYS A 7 4.42 -30.84 15.40
N THR A 8 3.40 -30.94 16.28
CA THR A 8 2.55 -32.14 16.41
C THR A 8 1.94 -32.59 15.09
N TYR A 9 1.55 -31.61 14.25
CA TYR A 9 1.00 -31.86 12.93
C TYR A 9 1.95 -31.27 11.88
N ALA A 10 2.30 -32.06 10.87
CA ALA A 10 3.21 -31.61 9.82
C ALA A 10 2.58 -30.52 8.91
N THR A 11 1.25 -30.56 8.72
CA THR A 11 0.53 -29.65 7.84
C THR A 11 -0.70 -29.02 8.52
N PRO A 12 -1.14 -27.85 8.06
CA PRO A 12 -2.36 -27.19 8.53
C PRO A 12 -3.59 -28.10 8.49
N CYS A 13 -3.84 -28.77 7.37
CA CYS A 13 -5.04 -29.62 7.21
C CYS A 13 -5.03 -30.85 8.12
N ALA A 14 -3.87 -31.39 8.48
CA ALA A 14 -3.77 -32.44 9.46
C ALA A 14 -4.20 -31.95 10.87
N ALA A 15 -3.81 -30.75 11.25
CA ALA A 15 -4.23 -30.14 12.51
C ALA A 15 -5.71 -29.74 12.50
N ILE A 16 -6.20 -29.15 11.40
CA ILE A 16 -7.61 -28.78 11.21
C ILE A 16 -8.51 -30.02 11.31
N GLY A 17 -8.12 -31.13 10.67
CA GLY A 17 -8.88 -32.39 10.73
C GLY A 17 -8.97 -33.00 12.13
N ALA A 18 -7.94 -32.82 12.96
CA ALA A 18 -7.90 -33.29 14.34
C ALA A 18 -8.57 -32.35 15.36
N ALA A 19 -8.84 -31.11 14.96
CA ALA A 19 -9.42 -30.08 15.83
C ALA A 19 -10.86 -30.41 16.24
N LYS A 20 -11.29 -29.86 17.37
CA LYS A 20 -12.66 -29.87 17.90
C LYS A 20 -13.28 -28.48 17.78
N ASP A 21 -14.59 -28.40 17.99
CA ASP A 21 -15.31 -27.11 18.06
C ASP A 21 -14.69 -26.22 19.15
N GLY A 22 -14.47 -24.95 18.83
CA GLY A 22 -13.86 -23.96 19.71
C GLY A 22 -12.32 -23.99 19.78
N ASP A 23 -11.66 -24.92 19.12
CA ASP A 23 -10.20 -25.00 19.14
C ASP A 23 -9.53 -23.85 18.35
N THR A 24 -8.24 -23.63 18.63
CA THR A 24 -7.35 -22.81 17.83
C THR A 24 -6.26 -23.69 17.21
N VAL A 25 -6.10 -23.59 15.89
CA VAL A 25 -5.01 -24.18 15.11
C VAL A 25 -4.00 -23.08 14.78
N GLU A 26 -2.79 -23.20 15.30
CA GLU A 26 -1.68 -22.31 15.03
C GLU A 26 -0.75 -22.90 13.98
N ILE A 27 -0.54 -22.19 12.89
CA ILE A 27 0.28 -22.62 11.76
C ILE A 27 1.59 -21.85 11.80
N THR A 28 2.71 -22.54 11.76
CA THR A 28 4.03 -21.90 11.70
C THR A 28 4.15 -21.08 10.41
N GLY A 29 4.29 -19.76 10.55
CA GLY A 29 4.42 -18.82 9.46
C GLY A 29 5.78 -18.88 8.76
N ASN A 30 5.91 -18.10 7.67
CA ASN A 30 7.07 -18.07 6.79
C ASN A 30 7.43 -19.44 6.16
N ASN A 31 6.48 -20.37 6.15
CA ASN A 31 6.57 -21.66 5.48
C ASN A 31 5.49 -21.76 4.42
N THR A 32 5.77 -22.53 3.35
CA THR A 32 4.83 -22.83 2.29
C THR A 32 4.34 -24.27 2.44
N TYR A 33 3.02 -24.42 2.53
CA TYR A 33 2.32 -25.72 2.59
C TYR A 33 1.70 -25.98 1.22
N SER A 34 2.38 -26.81 0.42
CA SER A 34 1.97 -27.09 -0.97
C SER A 34 1.01 -28.28 -1.02
N GLY A 35 -0.11 -28.12 -1.72
CA GLY A 35 -1.13 -29.16 -1.87
C GLY A 35 -1.92 -29.46 -0.58
N ASP A 36 -1.79 -28.63 0.45
CA ASP A 36 -2.47 -28.83 1.73
C ASP A 36 -3.89 -28.24 1.67
N VAL A 37 -4.79 -29.02 1.12
CA VAL A 37 -6.19 -28.63 0.86
C VAL A 37 -7.15 -29.46 1.70
N CYS A 38 -8.17 -28.83 2.29
CA CYS A 38 -9.10 -29.54 3.15
C CYS A 38 -10.46 -28.86 3.35
N LYS A 39 -11.36 -29.60 4.00
CA LYS A 39 -12.62 -29.10 4.51
C LYS A 39 -12.48 -28.70 5.98
N ILE A 40 -12.93 -27.52 6.33
CA ILE A 40 -13.01 -27.02 7.72
C ILE A 40 -14.45 -27.21 8.20
N GLN A 41 -14.65 -28.18 9.12
CA GLN A 41 -15.99 -28.62 9.53
C GLN A 41 -16.35 -28.23 10.97
N ARG A 42 -15.36 -27.73 11.73
CA ARG A 42 -15.55 -27.42 13.14
C ARG A 42 -16.13 -26.04 13.33
N ASN A 43 -17.06 -25.93 14.28
CA ASN A 43 -17.66 -24.65 14.63
C ASN A 43 -16.75 -23.87 15.59
N ASN A 44 -16.80 -22.55 15.51
CA ASN A 44 -16.01 -21.65 16.35
C ASN A 44 -14.49 -21.93 16.29
N LEU A 45 -14.02 -22.51 15.17
CA LEU A 45 -12.60 -22.81 14.96
C LEU A 45 -11.86 -21.53 14.56
N THR A 46 -10.71 -21.30 15.20
CA THR A 46 -9.74 -20.30 14.75
C THR A 46 -8.55 -20.98 14.11
N VAL A 47 -8.19 -20.58 12.88
CA VAL A 47 -6.99 -21.02 12.17
C VAL A 47 -6.13 -19.81 11.92
N ARG A 48 -4.90 -19.78 12.48
CA ARG A 48 -4.04 -18.58 12.37
C ARG A 48 -2.58 -18.90 12.11
N GLY A 49 -1.94 -18.08 11.25
CA GLY A 49 -0.49 -18.06 11.09
C GLY A 49 0.18 -17.40 12.30
N VAL A 50 1.24 -18.00 12.82
CA VAL A 50 2.05 -17.48 13.93
C VAL A 50 3.52 -17.41 13.54
N ASN A 51 4.26 -16.44 14.06
CA ASN A 51 5.66 -16.16 13.68
C ASN A 51 5.84 -15.86 12.18
N GLY A 52 4.92 -15.09 11.62
CA GLY A 52 4.82 -14.72 10.22
C GLY A 52 3.55 -15.27 9.56
N ARG A 53 3.37 -14.94 8.28
CA ARG A 53 2.21 -15.38 7.50
C ARG A 53 2.41 -16.82 7.02
N ALA A 54 1.42 -17.68 7.24
CA ALA A 54 1.44 -19.06 6.74
C ALA A 54 1.00 -19.08 5.26
N LYS A 55 1.81 -19.67 4.37
CA LYS A 55 1.56 -19.69 2.92
C LYS A 55 0.97 -21.03 2.50
N ILE A 56 -0.22 -21.01 1.93
CA ILE A 56 -0.93 -22.19 1.44
C ILE A 56 -1.01 -22.12 -0.07
N ASN A 57 -0.22 -22.94 -0.75
CA ASN A 57 -0.23 -23.08 -2.19
C ASN A 57 -1.08 -24.28 -2.60
N ALA A 58 -2.08 -24.07 -3.43
CA ALA A 58 -2.91 -25.17 -3.95
C ALA A 58 -2.08 -26.21 -4.70
N ASN A 59 -1.05 -25.81 -5.45
CA ASN A 59 -0.16 -26.70 -6.21
C ASN A 59 -0.92 -27.76 -7.02
N GLY A 60 -2.02 -27.37 -7.68
CA GLY A 60 -2.89 -28.24 -8.45
C GLY A 60 -3.89 -29.08 -7.66
N ALA A 61 -3.82 -29.05 -6.34
CA ALA A 61 -4.80 -29.73 -5.48
C ALA A 61 -6.01 -28.83 -5.17
N ASN A 62 -7.14 -29.43 -4.85
CA ASN A 62 -8.32 -28.73 -4.38
C ASN A 62 -9.13 -29.60 -3.42
N ALA A 63 -9.82 -28.98 -2.48
CA ALA A 63 -10.78 -29.63 -1.62
C ALA A 63 -12.16 -29.64 -2.28
N MET A 64 -12.76 -30.81 -2.38
CA MET A 64 -14.13 -31.02 -2.86
C MET A 64 -14.40 -30.49 -4.29
N GLY A 65 -13.38 -30.32 -5.13
CA GLY A 65 -13.52 -29.69 -6.45
C GLY A 65 -13.87 -28.22 -6.41
N LYS A 66 -13.56 -27.48 -5.30
CA LYS A 66 -14.04 -26.11 -5.08
C LYS A 66 -12.97 -25.10 -4.65
N ALA A 67 -12.06 -25.49 -3.76
CA ALA A 67 -11.19 -24.48 -3.11
C ALA A 67 -9.92 -25.09 -2.51
N ILE A 68 -9.01 -24.23 -2.03
CA ILE A 68 -7.94 -24.66 -1.12
C ILE A 68 -8.58 -25.10 0.19
N TRP A 69 -9.35 -24.24 0.84
CA TRP A 69 -10.12 -24.61 2.03
C TRP A 69 -11.63 -24.40 1.83
N VAL A 70 -12.42 -25.43 2.09
CA VAL A 70 -13.89 -25.36 2.08
C VAL A 70 -14.37 -25.26 3.51
N VAL A 71 -14.90 -24.11 3.89
CA VAL A 71 -15.38 -23.81 5.25
C VAL A 71 -16.85 -24.17 5.36
N THR A 72 -17.16 -25.23 6.08
CA THR A 72 -18.53 -25.70 6.34
C THR A 72 -18.92 -25.61 7.81
N GLY A 73 -17.95 -25.34 8.70
CA GLY A 73 -18.21 -25.05 10.10
C GLY A 73 -18.76 -23.62 10.27
N ASP A 74 -19.47 -23.40 11.36
CA ASP A 74 -20.03 -22.11 11.71
C ASP A 74 -19.06 -21.28 12.56
N ASN A 75 -19.10 -19.95 12.40
CA ASN A 75 -18.28 -18.98 13.13
C ASN A 75 -16.77 -19.25 13.04
N VAL A 76 -16.29 -19.65 11.86
CA VAL A 76 -14.87 -19.91 11.62
C VAL A 76 -14.10 -18.62 11.42
N THR A 77 -12.95 -18.51 12.06
CA THR A 77 -12.00 -17.41 11.89
C THR A 77 -10.73 -17.89 11.22
N ILE A 78 -10.34 -17.22 10.12
CA ILE A 78 -9.04 -17.40 9.45
C ILE A 78 -8.23 -16.12 9.65
N ASP A 79 -6.98 -16.24 10.07
CA ASP A 79 -6.14 -15.11 10.44
C ASP A 79 -4.69 -15.32 9.99
N ASN A 80 -4.10 -14.31 9.35
CA ASN A 80 -2.70 -14.25 8.99
C ASN A 80 -2.21 -15.41 8.10
N VAL A 81 -2.92 -15.63 6.98
CA VAL A 81 -2.56 -16.60 5.95
C VAL A 81 -2.35 -15.95 4.59
N GLU A 82 -1.53 -16.58 3.74
CA GLU A 82 -1.40 -16.26 2.32
C GLU A 82 -1.86 -17.48 1.52
N MET A 83 -2.81 -17.30 0.59
CA MET A 83 -3.42 -18.43 -0.13
C MET A 83 -3.47 -18.16 -1.63
N TYR A 84 -2.92 -19.07 -2.43
CA TYR A 84 -2.80 -18.89 -3.87
C TYR A 84 -2.80 -20.19 -4.68
N GLY A 85 -3.06 -20.04 -5.99
CA GLY A 85 -2.96 -21.12 -6.96
C GLY A 85 -4.19 -22.03 -7.05
N ALA A 86 -5.35 -21.64 -6.48
CA ALA A 86 -6.59 -22.42 -6.54
C ALA A 86 -7.13 -22.46 -7.97
N LYS A 87 -7.29 -23.68 -8.52
CA LYS A 87 -7.86 -23.95 -9.84
C LYS A 87 -8.72 -25.20 -9.80
N VAL A 88 -9.88 -25.15 -10.49
CA VAL A 88 -10.78 -26.30 -10.63
C VAL A 88 -11.31 -26.39 -12.07
N PRO A 89 -11.83 -27.54 -12.51
CA PRO A 89 -12.33 -27.70 -13.89
C PRO A 89 -13.40 -26.70 -14.30
N ASP A 90 -14.26 -26.27 -13.35
CA ASP A 90 -15.34 -25.31 -13.56
C ASP A 90 -14.88 -23.85 -13.57
N ARG A 91 -13.57 -23.56 -13.45
CA ARG A 91 -12.96 -22.23 -13.49
C ARG A 91 -13.45 -21.31 -12.36
N ASN A 92 -13.81 -21.88 -11.22
CA ASN A 92 -14.29 -21.14 -10.04
C ASN A 92 -13.59 -21.56 -8.75
N GLY A 93 -12.36 -22.07 -8.86
CA GLY A 93 -11.52 -22.48 -7.74
C GLY A 93 -11.19 -21.30 -6.82
N ALA A 94 -11.55 -21.41 -5.54
CA ALA A 94 -11.36 -20.35 -4.59
C ALA A 94 -10.20 -20.61 -3.62
N ALA A 95 -9.55 -19.57 -3.12
CA ALA A 95 -8.72 -19.76 -1.93
C ALA A 95 -9.60 -20.25 -0.76
N LEU A 96 -10.72 -19.58 -0.53
CA LEU A 96 -11.71 -19.91 0.49
C LEU A 96 -13.10 -20.07 -0.13
N ARG A 97 -13.71 -21.24 0.07
CA ARG A 97 -15.12 -21.48 -0.24
C ARG A 97 -15.94 -21.49 1.05
N LEU A 98 -16.89 -20.56 1.18
CA LEU A 98 -17.70 -20.42 2.38
C LEU A 98 -19.07 -21.09 2.19
N GLU A 99 -19.36 -22.10 3.02
CA GLU A 99 -20.59 -22.89 3.00
C GLU A 99 -21.29 -22.92 4.39
N GLY A 100 -20.58 -22.48 5.47
CA GLY A 100 -21.10 -22.40 6.84
C GLY A 100 -21.78 -21.07 7.16
N THR A 101 -22.16 -20.86 8.41
CA THR A 101 -22.81 -19.65 8.93
C THR A 101 -21.83 -18.86 9.79
N GLY A 102 -21.65 -17.57 9.51
CA GLY A 102 -20.70 -16.73 10.24
C GLY A 102 -19.24 -17.03 9.86
N PHE A 103 -18.53 -16.00 9.40
CA PHE A 103 -17.13 -16.15 8.98
C PHE A 103 -16.33 -14.87 9.21
N THR A 104 -15.09 -15.03 9.66
CA THR A 104 -14.14 -13.92 9.80
C THR A 104 -12.84 -14.24 9.09
N LEU A 105 -12.40 -13.32 8.23
CA LEU A 105 -11.05 -13.31 7.63
C LEU A 105 -10.33 -12.03 8.01
N ARG A 106 -9.05 -12.14 8.43
CA ARG A 106 -8.25 -10.95 8.72
C ARG A 106 -6.76 -11.18 8.48
N ASN A 107 -6.02 -10.06 8.34
CA ASN A 107 -4.55 -10.02 8.23
C ASN A 107 -3.97 -10.92 7.14
N SER A 108 -4.73 -11.24 6.11
CA SER A 108 -4.42 -12.28 5.13
C SER A 108 -4.12 -11.70 3.75
N PHE A 109 -3.61 -12.56 2.84
CA PHE A 109 -3.42 -12.22 1.44
C PHE A 109 -3.90 -13.37 0.55
N LEU A 110 -4.92 -13.11 -0.27
CA LEU A 110 -5.49 -14.09 -1.19
C LEU A 110 -5.24 -13.62 -2.62
N HIS A 111 -4.43 -14.36 -3.39
CA HIS A 111 -4.01 -13.93 -4.72
C HIS A 111 -3.81 -15.08 -5.71
N ASP A 112 -3.82 -14.77 -6.99
CA ASP A 112 -3.56 -15.72 -8.08
C ASP A 112 -4.44 -17.00 -8.02
N ASN A 113 -5.69 -16.84 -7.60
CA ASN A 113 -6.72 -17.89 -7.60
C ASN A 113 -7.75 -17.60 -8.70
N GLU A 114 -8.60 -18.58 -9.05
CA GLU A 114 -9.77 -18.28 -9.88
C GLU A 114 -10.80 -17.43 -9.11
N ASN A 115 -10.88 -17.56 -7.77
CA ASN A 115 -11.54 -16.60 -6.87
C ASN A 115 -10.71 -16.49 -5.57
N GLY A 116 -10.61 -15.31 -5.00
CA GLY A 116 -10.03 -15.20 -3.65
C GLY A 116 -11.01 -15.79 -2.63
N ILE A 117 -12.25 -15.30 -2.61
CA ILE A 117 -13.36 -15.89 -1.84
C ILE A 117 -14.55 -16.16 -2.77
N LEU A 118 -15.20 -17.30 -2.56
CA LEU A 118 -16.48 -17.63 -3.18
C LEU A 118 -17.43 -18.19 -2.13
N SER A 119 -18.56 -17.52 -1.85
CA SER A 119 -19.53 -18.01 -0.89
C SER A 119 -20.84 -18.44 -1.54
N GLY A 120 -21.51 -19.40 -0.92
CA GLY A 120 -22.91 -19.72 -1.17
C GLY A 120 -23.87 -18.67 -0.64
N ALA A 121 -25.16 -18.85 -0.90
CA ALA A 121 -26.21 -18.04 -0.29
C ALA A 121 -26.53 -18.61 1.11
N ASN A 122 -26.54 -17.76 2.13
CA ASN A 122 -26.95 -18.09 3.48
C ASN A 122 -27.40 -16.81 4.22
N THR A 123 -28.70 -16.55 4.21
CA THR A 123 -29.27 -15.33 4.79
C THR A 123 -29.19 -15.23 6.32
N ASN A 124 -28.62 -16.23 6.99
CA ASN A 124 -28.30 -16.19 8.43
C ASN A 124 -26.82 -15.88 8.69
N SER A 125 -25.98 -15.84 7.64
CA SER A 125 -24.53 -15.68 7.80
C SER A 125 -24.14 -14.20 7.85
N ASP A 126 -23.40 -13.83 8.90
CA ASP A 126 -22.67 -12.57 8.98
C ASP A 126 -21.20 -12.84 8.59
N VAL A 127 -20.67 -12.06 7.66
CA VAL A 127 -19.29 -12.20 7.14
C VAL A 127 -18.49 -10.94 7.48
N LEU A 128 -17.34 -11.12 8.14
CA LEU A 128 -16.38 -10.05 8.43
C LEU A 128 -15.08 -10.31 7.69
N ILE A 129 -14.64 -9.32 6.92
CA ILE A 129 -13.34 -9.33 6.22
C ILE A 129 -12.63 -8.02 6.52
N GLU A 130 -11.44 -8.12 7.14
CA GLU A 130 -10.70 -6.93 7.55
C GLU A 130 -9.18 -7.11 7.44
N TYR A 131 -8.45 -6.01 7.20
CA TYR A 131 -6.98 -5.99 7.13
C TYR A 131 -6.41 -7.02 6.15
N THR A 132 -7.10 -7.27 5.06
CA THR A 132 -6.78 -8.34 4.11
C THR A 132 -6.53 -7.76 2.72
N GLU A 133 -5.52 -8.30 2.06
CA GLU A 133 -5.19 -7.99 0.68
C GLU A 133 -5.79 -9.05 -0.26
N PHE A 134 -6.38 -8.60 -1.35
CA PHE A 134 -6.85 -9.43 -2.46
C PHE A 134 -6.22 -8.91 -3.74
N GLY A 135 -5.52 -9.76 -4.46
CA GLY A 135 -4.83 -9.32 -5.67
C GLY A 135 -4.87 -10.38 -6.76
N HIS A 136 -5.14 -9.96 -7.99
CA HIS A 136 -4.99 -10.76 -9.18
C HIS A 136 -5.73 -12.12 -9.12
N ASN A 137 -6.89 -12.16 -8.46
CA ASN A 137 -7.78 -13.30 -8.60
C ASN A 137 -8.68 -13.08 -9.80
N GLY A 138 -9.17 -14.16 -10.38
CA GLY A 138 -10.01 -14.18 -11.56
C GLY A 138 -9.47 -15.14 -12.61
N TYR A 139 -10.34 -15.96 -13.19
CA TYR A 139 -9.95 -16.82 -14.33
C TYR A 139 -9.71 -16.00 -15.60
N GLY A 140 -10.33 -14.82 -15.73
CA GLY A 140 -10.24 -13.97 -16.90
C GLY A 140 -11.43 -14.08 -17.86
N ASP A 141 -12.56 -14.62 -17.41
CA ASP A 141 -13.79 -14.75 -18.20
C ASP A 141 -14.94 -13.86 -17.70
N GLY A 142 -14.70 -13.05 -16.66
CA GLY A 142 -15.68 -12.14 -16.08
C GLY A 142 -16.65 -12.76 -15.06
N TYR A 143 -16.55 -14.08 -14.81
CA TYR A 143 -17.41 -14.79 -13.86
C TYR A 143 -16.73 -15.10 -12.52
N SER A 144 -15.44 -14.87 -12.45
CA SER A 144 -14.65 -15.07 -11.24
C SER A 144 -13.98 -13.75 -10.82
N HIS A 145 -13.74 -13.56 -9.50
CA HIS A 145 -13.51 -12.26 -8.90
C HIS A 145 -12.44 -12.30 -7.80
N ASN A 146 -11.94 -11.15 -7.37
CA ASN A 146 -11.17 -11.10 -6.12
C ASN A 146 -12.01 -11.67 -4.98
N LEU A 147 -13.26 -11.25 -4.85
CA LEU A 147 -14.20 -11.93 -3.97
C LEU A 147 -15.65 -11.83 -4.48
N TYR A 148 -16.37 -12.93 -4.30
CA TYR A 148 -17.79 -13.03 -4.53
C TYR A 148 -18.47 -13.53 -3.26
N ILE A 149 -19.29 -12.65 -2.67
CA ILE A 149 -20.12 -12.98 -1.52
C ILE A 149 -21.56 -13.19 -2.03
N GLY A 150 -22.11 -14.37 -1.79
CA GLY A 150 -23.50 -14.73 -2.15
C GLY A 150 -24.53 -13.94 -1.33
N ASN A 151 -25.81 -14.33 -1.43
CA ASN A 151 -26.85 -13.70 -0.63
C ASN A 151 -26.72 -14.14 0.83
N VAL A 152 -25.95 -13.38 1.61
CA VAL A 152 -25.77 -13.54 3.06
C VAL A 152 -26.53 -12.43 3.80
N LYS A 153 -26.70 -12.59 5.13
CA LYS A 153 -27.35 -11.58 5.97
C LYS A 153 -26.59 -10.26 5.97
N SER A 154 -25.26 -10.30 6.23
CA SER A 154 -24.43 -9.11 6.20
C SER A 154 -23.00 -9.39 5.75
N LEU A 155 -22.40 -8.40 5.08
CA LEU A 155 -20.97 -8.29 4.84
C LEU A 155 -20.44 -7.02 5.51
N THR A 156 -19.42 -7.18 6.37
CA THR A 156 -18.56 -6.07 6.81
C THR A 156 -17.19 -6.24 6.14
N PHE A 157 -16.84 -5.29 5.28
CA PHE A 157 -15.58 -5.26 4.52
C PHE A 157 -14.85 -3.97 4.83
N ARG A 158 -13.75 -4.03 5.62
CA ARG A 158 -13.08 -2.82 6.09
C ARG A 158 -11.57 -2.96 6.18
N TYR A 159 -10.87 -1.86 5.91
CA TYR A 159 -9.41 -1.77 5.97
C TYR A 159 -8.71 -2.77 5.05
N ASN A 160 -9.36 -3.15 3.96
CA ASN A 160 -8.82 -4.09 3.00
C ASN A 160 -8.22 -3.37 1.81
N PHE A 161 -7.32 -4.06 1.10
CA PHE A 161 -6.85 -3.68 -0.22
C PHE A 161 -7.28 -4.75 -1.23
N SER A 162 -8.21 -4.43 -2.11
CA SER A 162 -8.64 -5.32 -3.19
C SER A 162 -8.29 -4.69 -4.53
N HIS A 163 -7.47 -5.38 -5.32
CA HIS A 163 -6.87 -4.80 -6.51
C HIS A 163 -6.66 -5.82 -7.63
N ASP A 164 -6.48 -5.32 -8.84
CA ASP A 164 -6.07 -6.08 -10.03
C ASP A 164 -6.88 -7.36 -10.28
N ALA A 165 -8.19 -7.33 -10.09
CA ALA A 165 -9.06 -8.45 -10.45
C ALA A 165 -8.92 -8.75 -11.96
N ASN A 166 -8.66 -10.01 -12.32
CA ASN A 166 -8.46 -10.41 -13.70
C ASN A 166 -9.80 -10.60 -14.42
N ILE A 167 -10.28 -9.55 -15.11
CA ILE A 167 -11.58 -9.49 -15.79
C ILE A 167 -12.73 -9.93 -14.84
N GLY A 168 -12.71 -9.41 -13.63
CA GLY A 168 -13.71 -9.67 -12.61
C GLY A 168 -13.93 -8.42 -11.79
N HIS A 169 -14.58 -8.54 -10.65
CA HIS A 169 -14.79 -7.42 -9.75
C HIS A 169 -13.81 -7.47 -8.59
N ASN A 170 -13.38 -6.30 -8.12
CA ASN A 170 -12.59 -6.24 -6.90
C ASN A 170 -13.42 -6.59 -5.66
N LEU A 171 -14.71 -6.29 -5.66
CA LEU A 171 -15.69 -6.79 -4.69
C LEU A 171 -17.04 -7.03 -5.39
N LYS A 172 -17.56 -8.26 -5.37
CA LYS A 172 -18.96 -8.56 -5.69
C LYS A 172 -19.68 -9.06 -4.45
N SER A 173 -20.79 -8.42 -4.07
CA SER A 173 -21.57 -8.84 -2.90
C SER A 173 -23.08 -8.79 -3.16
N ARG A 174 -23.75 -9.89 -2.86
CA ARG A 174 -25.21 -10.02 -2.87
C ARG A 174 -25.79 -9.95 -1.46
N ALA A 175 -25.00 -9.60 -0.44
CA ALA A 175 -25.43 -9.50 0.94
C ALA A 175 -26.63 -8.54 1.09
N GLN A 176 -27.53 -8.85 2.04
CA GLN A 176 -28.68 -7.97 2.32
C GLN A 176 -28.26 -6.64 2.95
N VAL A 177 -27.18 -6.68 3.76
CA VAL A 177 -26.55 -5.48 4.33
C VAL A 177 -25.06 -5.49 4.00
N ASN A 178 -24.56 -4.42 3.40
CA ASN A 178 -23.14 -4.23 3.06
C ASN A 178 -22.57 -3.04 3.82
N THR A 179 -21.55 -3.26 4.62
CA THR A 179 -20.79 -2.24 5.34
C THR A 179 -19.38 -2.21 4.79
N ILE A 180 -19.08 -1.27 3.89
CA ILE A 180 -17.84 -1.19 3.12
C ILE A 180 -17.08 0.07 3.55
N TYR A 181 -16.09 -0.10 4.46
CA TYR A 181 -15.47 1.00 5.18
C TYR A 181 -13.96 1.07 4.98
N ASN A 182 -13.48 2.28 4.63
CA ASN A 182 -12.06 2.60 4.68
C ASN A 182 -11.19 1.53 3.98
N ASN A 183 -11.62 1.09 2.80
CA ASN A 183 -10.88 0.18 1.96
C ASN A 183 -10.20 0.95 0.83
N ARG A 184 -9.22 0.30 0.20
CA ARG A 184 -8.73 0.70 -1.10
C ARG A 184 -9.13 -0.35 -2.14
N PHE A 185 -9.81 0.12 -3.19
CA PHE A 185 -10.09 -0.62 -4.42
C PHE A 185 -9.27 0.02 -5.53
N SER A 186 -8.50 -0.77 -6.24
CA SER A 186 -7.57 -0.22 -7.21
C SER A 186 -7.19 -1.28 -8.22
N SER A 187 -7.02 -0.88 -9.45
CA SER A 187 -6.50 -1.76 -10.48
C SER A 187 -5.45 -0.98 -11.24
N LEU A 188 -4.26 -0.99 -10.67
CA LEU A 188 -3.14 -0.20 -11.12
C LEU A 188 -2.71 -0.58 -12.53
N ALA A 189 -2.31 0.40 -13.31
CA ALA A 189 -1.75 0.16 -14.63
C ALA A 189 -0.47 -0.70 -14.54
N PRO A 190 -0.19 -1.53 -15.56
CA PRO A 190 1.03 -2.34 -15.59
C PRO A 190 2.29 -1.53 -15.32
N GLY A 191 3.12 -1.99 -14.41
CA GLY A 191 4.37 -1.34 -14.05
C GLY A 191 4.26 -0.20 -13.05
N GLN A 192 3.05 0.15 -12.58
CA GLN A 192 2.90 1.08 -11.46
C GLN A 192 3.27 0.42 -10.13
N ALA A 193 3.77 1.22 -9.19
CA ALA A 193 4.11 0.71 -7.86
C ALA A 193 2.87 0.14 -7.17
N GLY A 194 2.97 -1.10 -6.69
CA GLY A 194 1.88 -1.81 -6.01
C GLY A 194 1.01 -2.69 -6.91
N THR A 195 1.19 -2.66 -8.25
CA THR A 195 0.54 -3.67 -9.10
C THR A 195 1.28 -5.00 -9.02
N THR A 196 0.53 -6.10 -8.89
CA THR A 196 1.07 -7.46 -8.93
C THR A 196 0.86 -8.12 -10.29
N ALA A 197 0.01 -7.54 -11.16
CA ALA A 197 -0.35 -8.11 -12.43
C ALA A 197 -1.09 -7.14 -13.36
N LEU A 198 -1.47 -7.64 -14.54
CA LEU A 198 -2.23 -6.96 -15.57
C LEU A 198 -3.73 -7.15 -15.32
N GLY A 199 -4.26 -6.63 -14.22
CA GLY A 199 -5.70 -6.66 -13.96
C GLY A 199 -6.46 -5.73 -14.92
N GLN A 200 -7.60 -6.20 -15.42
CA GLN A 200 -8.57 -5.37 -16.12
C GLN A 200 -9.92 -5.57 -15.43
N PRO A 201 -10.19 -4.88 -14.32
CA PRO A 201 -11.39 -5.11 -13.55
C PRO A 201 -12.64 -4.72 -14.34
N SER A 202 -13.74 -5.34 -13.97
CA SER A 202 -15.05 -4.90 -14.41
C SER A 202 -15.55 -3.80 -13.47
N TYR A 203 -16.20 -4.14 -12.35
CA TYR A 203 -16.50 -3.13 -11.32
C TYR A 203 -15.49 -3.17 -10.19
N GLU A 204 -15.21 -2.01 -9.58
CA GLU A 204 -14.47 -1.96 -8.32
C GLU A 204 -15.34 -2.50 -7.17
N ILE A 205 -16.61 -2.09 -7.14
CA ILE A 205 -17.61 -2.57 -6.19
C ILE A 205 -18.91 -2.90 -6.95
N ASP A 206 -19.36 -4.14 -6.83
CA ASP A 206 -20.61 -4.61 -7.43
C ASP A 206 -21.57 -5.13 -6.36
N LEU A 207 -22.73 -4.45 -6.21
CA LEU A 207 -23.82 -4.79 -5.28
C LEU A 207 -25.12 -5.06 -6.07
N PRO A 208 -25.16 -6.13 -6.89
CA PRO A 208 -26.12 -6.29 -7.96
C PRO A 208 -27.58 -6.45 -7.49
N ASN A 209 -27.79 -6.91 -6.26
CA ASN A 209 -29.11 -7.15 -5.68
C ASN A 209 -29.64 -5.98 -4.82
N ALA A 210 -28.94 -4.83 -4.80
CA ALA A 210 -29.19 -3.73 -3.88
C ALA A 210 -29.08 -4.17 -2.40
N GLY A 211 -30.03 -3.85 -1.54
CA GLY A 211 -29.97 -4.07 -0.11
C GLY A 211 -29.73 -2.76 0.63
N THR A 212 -29.28 -2.82 1.88
CA THR A 212 -28.76 -1.65 2.58
C THR A 212 -27.24 -1.61 2.45
N ALA A 213 -26.69 -0.56 1.86
CA ALA A 213 -25.26 -0.44 1.64
C ALA A 213 -24.68 0.87 2.18
N TYR A 214 -23.67 0.75 3.03
CA TYR A 214 -22.89 1.84 3.59
C TYR A 214 -21.50 1.79 2.95
N VAL A 215 -21.21 2.69 2.01
CA VAL A 215 -19.92 2.81 1.32
C VAL A 215 -19.26 4.09 1.81
N ILE A 216 -18.37 3.97 2.81
CA ILE A 216 -17.90 5.14 3.57
C ILE A 216 -16.38 5.13 3.70
N GLY A 217 -15.73 6.26 3.37
CA GLY A 217 -14.30 6.46 3.59
C GLY A 217 -13.39 5.63 2.69
N ASN A 218 -13.88 5.10 1.57
CA ASN A 218 -13.08 4.26 0.69
C ASN A 218 -12.30 5.09 -0.34
N VAL A 219 -11.17 4.56 -0.77
CA VAL A 219 -10.40 5.01 -1.93
C VAL A 219 -10.67 4.04 -3.07
N ILE A 220 -11.23 4.53 -4.17
CA ILE A 220 -11.72 3.71 -5.28
C ILE A 220 -11.12 4.28 -6.57
N GLU A 221 -10.30 3.48 -7.25
CA GLU A 221 -9.66 3.85 -8.50
C GLU A 221 -10.06 2.90 -9.62
N GLN A 222 -10.46 3.47 -10.75
CA GLN A 222 -10.77 2.76 -11.99
C GLN A 222 -9.65 3.04 -13.00
N PRO A 223 -8.92 2.01 -13.45
CA PRO A 223 -7.81 2.21 -14.40
C PRO A 223 -8.30 2.54 -15.80
N ALA A 224 -7.42 3.12 -16.60
CA ALA A 224 -7.68 3.38 -18.03
C ALA A 224 -7.99 2.08 -18.80
N ALA A 225 -7.30 0.98 -18.46
CA ALA A 225 -7.56 -0.34 -19.03
C ALA A 225 -8.54 -1.12 -18.11
N ASN A 226 -9.79 -1.17 -18.49
CA ASN A 226 -10.86 -1.84 -17.74
C ASN A 226 -11.83 -2.56 -18.69
N GLN A 227 -12.60 -3.48 -18.16
CA GLN A 227 -13.68 -4.17 -18.91
C GLN A 227 -15.02 -3.44 -18.83
N ASN A 228 -15.18 -2.59 -17.83
CA ASN A 228 -16.39 -1.82 -17.60
C ASN A 228 -16.01 -0.49 -16.93
N PRO A 229 -16.34 0.65 -17.53
CA PRO A 229 -15.93 1.96 -17.01
C PRO A 229 -16.76 2.45 -15.82
N ASN A 230 -17.66 1.64 -15.27
CA ASN A 230 -18.44 2.00 -14.08
C ASN A 230 -17.73 1.45 -12.83
N MET A 231 -17.68 2.27 -11.78
CA MET A 231 -16.86 1.98 -10.60
C MET A 231 -17.63 1.26 -9.50
N LEU A 232 -18.74 1.84 -9.03
CA LEU A 232 -19.66 1.22 -8.08
C LEU A 232 -20.98 0.95 -8.77
N ALA A 233 -21.44 -0.29 -8.73
CA ALA A 233 -22.76 -0.69 -9.24
C ALA A 233 -23.68 -1.11 -8.09
N PHE A 234 -24.95 -0.72 -8.14
CA PHE A 234 -25.95 -1.00 -7.11
C PHE A 234 -27.30 -1.34 -7.72
N GLY A 235 -27.76 -2.57 -7.54
CA GLY A 235 -29.09 -3.04 -7.93
C GLY A 235 -29.31 -3.22 -9.43
N GLU A 236 -28.27 -3.37 -10.24
CA GLU A 236 -28.38 -3.50 -11.70
C GLU A 236 -28.85 -4.90 -12.14
N GLU A 237 -28.75 -5.93 -11.29
CA GLU A 237 -29.33 -7.25 -11.54
C GLU A 237 -30.73 -7.42 -10.90
N GLY A 238 -31.47 -6.33 -10.64
CA GLY A 238 -32.89 -6.38 -10.32
C GLY A 238 -33.29 -6.02 -8.89
N ALA A 239 -32.40 -5.48 -8.05
CA ALA A 239 -32.68 -4.94 -6.70
C ALA A 239 -33.52 -5.89 -5.82
N SER A 240 -33.18 -7.18 -5.79
CA SER A 240 -33.99 -8.25 -5.20
C SER A 240 -33.88 -8.39 -3.68
N ASN A 241 -32.96 -7.70 -3.03
CA ASN A 241 -32.84 -7.67 -1.57
C ASN A 241 -33.99 -6.88 -0.91
N PRO A 242 -34.28 -7.10 0.39
CA PRO A 242 -35.43 -6.50 1.06
C PRO A 242 -35.44 -4.97 1.11
N THR A 243 -34.28 -4.33 1.03
CA THR A 243 -34.10 -2.88 1.07
C THR A 243 -33.38 -2.37 -0.17
N GLN A 244 -33.37 -1.06 -0.38
CA GLN A 244 -32.73 -0.41 -1.53
C GLN A 244 -32.02 0.87 -1.11
N ASP A 245 -31.37 0.86 0.05
CA ASP A 245 -30.77 2.05 0.65
C ASP A 245 -29.26 2.08 0.36
N LEU A 246 -28.79 3.09 -0.38
CA LEU A 246 -27.38 3.29 -0.65
C LEU A 246 -26.90 4.64 -0.09
N TYR A 247 -25.87 4.57 0.75
CA TYR A 247 -25.19 5.70 1.35
C TYR A 247 -23.72 5.69 0.90
N VAL A 248 -23.34 6.66 0.05
CA VAL A 248 -21.96 6.83 -0.46
C VAL A 248 -21.42 8.11 0.15
N VAL A 249 -20.58 7.98 1.19
CA VAL A 249 -20.20 9.11 2.03
C VAL A 249 -18.70 9.18 2.24
N ASN A 250 -18.12 10.36 2.04
CA ASN A 250 -16.69 10.59 2.25
C ASN A 250 -15.76 9.60 1.53
N ASN A 251 -16.07 9.22 0.29
CA ASN A 251 -15.17 8.41 -0.54
C ASN A 251 -14.36 9.31 -1.49
N THR A 252 -13.20 8.82 -1.91
CA THR A 252 -12.44 9.38 -3.03
C THR A 252 -12.49 8.41 -4.19
N PHE A 253 -13.17 8.81 -5.26
CA PHE A 253 -13.22 8.10 -6.54
C PHE A 253 -12.23 8.74 -7.50
N LEU A 254 -11.37 7.94 -8.11
CA LEU A 254 -10.43 8.33 -9.15
C LEU A 254 -10.70 7.52 -10.41
N ASN A 255 -11.22 8.17 -11.45
CA ASN A 255 -11.49 7.53 -12.73
C ASN A 255 -10.44 7.92 -13.76
N ASP A 256 -9.52 7.03 -14.05
CA ASP A 256 -8.51 7.16 -15.09
C ASP A 256 -8.99 6.66 -16.46
N ALA A 257 -10.18 6.05 -16.53
CA ALA A 257 -10.87 5.80 -17.79
C ALA A 257 -11.39 7.11 -18.42
N GLY A 258 -11.45 7.16 -19.74
CA GLY A 258 -11.91 8.35 -20.46
C GLY A 258 -13.41 8.65 -20.33
N SER A 259 -14.20 7.75 -19.74
CA SER A 259 -15.64 7.83 -19.57
C SER A 259 -16.11 6.91 -18.44
N GLY A 260 -17.42 6.81 -18.19
CA GLY A 260 -18.02 5.87 -17.25
C GLY A 260 -18.93 6.54 -16.23
N THR A 261 -19.26 5.79 -15.18
CA THR A 261 -20.14 6.25 -14.10
C THR A 261 -19.50 5.91 -12.74
N PHE A 262 -19.41 6.90 -11.86
CA PHE A 262 -18.86 6.68 -10.52
C PHE A 262 -19.78 5.81 -9.67
N VAL A 263 -21.11 6.10 -9.69
CA VAL A 263 -22.11 5.34 -8.95
C VAL A 263 -23.26 4.98 -9.88
N MET A 264 -23.20 3.79 -10.46
CA MET A 264 -24.25 3.25 -11.32
C MET A 264 -25.36 2.63 -10.46
N VAL A 265 -26.58 3.08 -10.64
CA VAL A 265 -27.76 2.62 -9.90
C VAL A 265 -28.74 1.98 -10.89
N GLY A 266 -29.11 0.72 -10.64
CA GLY A 266 -30.02 -0.04 -11.45
C GLY A 266 -31.44 0.58 -11.46
N SER A 267 -32.14 0.45 -12.58
CA SER A 267 -33.48 1.06 -12.79
C SER A 267 -34.55 0.57 -11.83
N ALA A 268 -34.35 -0.61 -11.23
CA ALA A 268 -35.28 -1.17 -10.22
C ALA A 268 -35.11 -0.53 -8.83
N VAL A 269 -34.04 0.24 -8.59
CA VAL A 269 -33.82 0.95 -7.32
C VAL A 269 -34.64 2.23 -7.30
N THR A 270 -35.68 2.27 -6.48
CA THR A 270 -36.62 3.41 -6.39
C THR A 270 -36.28 4.37 -5.25
N THR A 271 -35.58 3.93 -4.21
CA THR A 271 -35.11 4.77 -3.11
C THR A 271 -34.02 5.72 -3.61
N PRO A 272 -34.13 7.04 -3.34
CA PRO A 272 -33.05 7.98 -3.67
C PRO A 272 -31.75 7.63 -2.93
N VAL A 273 -30.67 7.42 -3.68
CA VAL A 273 -29.36 7.18 -3.09
C VAL A 273 -28.75 8.48 -2.53
N LEU A 274 -28.02 8.41 -1.42
CA LEU A 274 -27.30 9.53 -0.84
C LEU A 274 -25.84 9.54 -1.30
N LEU A 275 -25.42 10.62 -1.95
CA LEU A 275 -24.03 10.92 -2.28
C LEU A 275 -23.60 12.15 -1.50
N GLN A 276 -22.73 12.00 -0.49
CA GLN A 276 -22.35 13.12 0.38
C GLN A 276 -20.84 13.14 0.64
N ASN A 277 -20.25 14.33 0.52
CA ASN A 277 -18.83 14.56 0.80
C ASN A 277 -17.86 13.66 -0.01
N ASN A 278 -18.21 13.23 -1.20
CA ASN A 278 -17.31 12.43 -2.02
C ASN A 278 -16.47 13.32 -2.93
N ILE A 279 -15.22 12.88 -3.21
CA ILE A 279 -14.43 13.39 -4.34
C ILE A 279 -14.71 12.48 -5.54
N PHE A 280 -15.17 13.08 -6.65
CA PHE A 280 -15.30 12.42 -7.95
C PHE A 280 -14.26 12.99 -8.91
N ALA A 281 -13.10 12.34 -9.00
CA ALA A 281 -11.96 12.76 -9.80
C ALA A 281 -11.96 12.09 -11.18
N GLY A 282 -11.68 12.85 -12.22
CA GLY A 282 -11.62 12.34 -13.60
C GLY A 282 -12.94 12.46 -14.36
N ASN A 283 -12.99 11.91 -15.57
CA ASN A 283 -14.17 11.92 -16.44
C ASN A 283 -15.25 10.93 -15.98
N GLY A 284 -16.49 11.20 -16.31
CA GLY A 284 -17.61 10.29 -16.07
C GLY A 284 -18.86 10.97 -15.52
N THR A 285 -19.95 10.24 -15.44
CA THR A 285 -21.20 10.67 -14.83
C THR A 285 -21.19 10.33 -13.34
N MET A 286 -21.65 11.24 -12.49
CA MET A 286 -21.64 11.03 -11.04
C MET A 286 -22.52 9.84 -10.65
N THR A 287 -23.76 9.80 -11.15
CA THR A 287 -24.69 8.69 -10.96
C THR A 287 -25.72 8.59 -12.08
N THR A 288 -26.24 7.41 -12.33
CA THR A 288 -27.35 7.17 -13.28
C THR A 288 -28.72 7.51 -12.69
N GLN A 289 -28.84 7.65 -11.36
CA GLN A 289 -30.12 7.90 -10.72
C GLN A 289 -30.45 9.40 -10.63
N ALA A 290 -31.43 9.86 -11.39
CA ALA A 290 -31.86 11.27 -11.43
C ALA A 290 -32.40 11.80 -10.08
N LYS A 291 -32.89 10.92 -9.20
CA LYS A 291 -33.43 11.27 -7.87
C LYS A 291 -32.38 11.23 -6.75
N ALA A 292 -31.12 10.95 -7.07
CA ALA A 292 -30.05 10.89 -6.09
C ALA A 292 -29.95 12.20 -5.27
N ILE A 293 -29.69 12.06 -3.99
CA ILE A 293 -29.44 13.20 -3.09
C ILE A 293 -27.95 13.54 -3.18
N ASP A 294 -27.65 14.61 -3.90
CA ASP A 294 -26.29 15.15 -4.06
C ASP A 294 -26.04 16.23 -3.01
N LYS A 295 -25.06 16.00 -2.11
CA LYS A 295 -24.80 16.88 -0.97
C LYS A 295 -23.30 17.05 -0.75
N THR A 296 -22.81 18.27 -0.93
CA THR A 296 -21.39 18.65 -0.68
C THR A 296 -20.35 17.73 -1.33
N ASN A 297 -20.64 17.17 -2.51
CA ASN A 297 -19.65 16.43 -3.28
C ASN A 297 -18.72 17.38 -4.04
N PHE A 298 -17.45 16.98 -4.21
CA PHE A 298 -16.47 17.71 -5.00
C PHE A 298 -16.21 17.01 -6.32
N ARG A 299 -16.30 17.75 -7.40
CA ARG A 299 -16.09 17.26 -8.76
C ARG A 299 -14.91 17.96 -9.40
N SER A 300 -13.92 17.23 -9.87
CA SER A 300 -12.78 17.79 -10.58
C SER A 300 -12.18 16.77 -11.54
N LEU A 301 -11.71 17.23 -12.71
CA LEU A 301 -10.94 16.37 -13.61
C LEU A 301 -9.56 16.05 -13.04
N VAL A 302 -8.96 17.01 -12.32
CA VAL A 302 -7.63 16.87 -11.72
C VAL A 302 -7.66 17.51 -10.33
N PRO A 303 -8.16 16.82 -9.30
CA PRO A 303 -8.07 17.31 -7.93
C PRO A 303 -6.62 17.33 -7.46
N ALA A 304 -6.33 18.23 -6.53
CA ALA A 304 -4.98 18.39 -5.99
C ALA A 304 -4.73 17.34 -4.90
N PHE A 305 -4.13 16.22 -5.29
CA PHE A 305 -3.65 15.15 -4.40
C PHE A 305 -2.14 15.29 -4.16
N VAL A 306 -1.67 14.76 -3.04
CA VAL A 306 -0.25 14.77 -2.64
C VAL A 306 0.62 14.07 -3.66
N ASP A 307 0.28 12.84 -4.04
CA ASP A 307 0.98 12.10 -5.09
C ASP A 307 0.02 11.14 -5.80
N ARG A 308 -0.67 11.68 -6.81
CA ARG A 308 -1.64 10.89 -7.57
C ARG A 308 -1.01 9.69 -8.28
N LEU A 309 0.22 9.82 -8.76
CA LEU A 309 0.89 8.75 -9.53
C LEU A 309 1.26 7.55 -8.68
N ASN A 310 1.54 7.77 -7.38
CA ASN A 310 1.78 6.70 -6.42
C ASN A 310 0.55 6.43 -5.55
N TYR A 311 -0.62 6.93 -5.95
CA TYR A 311 -1.92 6.75 -5.27
C TYR A 311 -1.94 7.24 -3.82
N ASP A 312 -1.13 8.22 -3.49
CA ASP A 312 -1.35 9.03 -2.30
C ASP A 312 -2.41 10.09 -2.61
N LEU A 313 -3.67 9.74 -2.37
CA LEU A 313 -4.83 10.57 -2.64
C LEU A 313 -5.24 11.45 -1.45
N HIS A 314 -4.32 11.70 -0.51
CA HIS A 314 -4.51 12.75 0.48
C HIS A 314 -4.61 14.11 -0.22
N PRO A 315 -5.50 15.01 0.22
CA PRO A 315 -5.55 16.35 -0.34
C PRO A 315 -4.26 17.12 0.00
N VAL A 316 -3.72 17.87 -0.97
CA VAL A 316 -2.64 18.81 -0.66
C VAL A 316 -3.15 19.91 0.26
N LEU A 317 -2.25 20.57 0.99
CA LEU A 317 -2.58 21.73 1.82
C LEU A 317 -3.35 22.77 1.00
N ASN A 318 -4.42 23.31 1.58
CA ASN A 318 -5.31 24.30 0.95
C ASN A 318 -6.11 23.78 -0.28
N ALA A 319 -6.21 22.47 -0.48
CA ALA A 319 -7.14 21.94 -1.46
C ALA A 319 -8.59 22.37 -1.12
N ALA A 320 -9.39 22.62 -2.14
CA ALA A 320 -10.78 23.09 -2.00
C ALA A 320 -11.70 22.10 -1.25
N VAL A 321 -11.24 20.90 -1.00
CA VAL A 321 -11.96 19.84 -0.27
C VAL A 321 -11.75 19.90 1.24
N ILE A 322 -10.75 20.66 1.71
CA ILE A 322 -10.41 20.78 3.14
C ILE A 322 -11.42 21.65 3.84
N ASN A 323 -11.95 21.19 4.98
CA ASN A 323 -12.99 21.87 5.76
C ASN A 323 -14.25 22.26 4.95
N ALA A 324 -14.55 21.53 3.87
CA ALA A 324 -15.61 21.87 2.92
C ALA A 324 -16.80 20.89 2.95
N GLY A 325 -16.72 19.79 3.68
CA GLY A 325 -17.78 18.80 3.79
C GLY A 325 -18.89 19.25 4.75
N SER A 326 -20.04 18.61 4.67
CA SER A 326 -21.15 18.80 5.62
C SER A 326 -21.22 17.63 6.60
N ALA A 327 -21.72 17.84 7.81
CA ALA A 327 -21.91 16.78 8.80
C ALA A 327 -22.72 15.61 8.18
N PRO A 328 -22.19 14.38 8.12
CA PRO A 328 -22.87 13.26 7.47
C PRO A 328 -24.17 12.85 8.17
N GLY A 329 -24.24 13.02 9.49
CA GLY A 329 -25.42 12.66 10.28
C GLY A 329 -25.57 11.14 10.47
N SER A 330 -26.80 10.70 10.60
CA SER A 330 -27.16 9.28 10.78
C SER A 330 -28.36 8.91 9.91
N THR A 331 -28.50 7.64 9.60
CA THR A 331 -29.66 7.09 8.93
C THR A 331 -30.89 7.06 9.86
N ALA A 332 -32.06 6.78 9.31
CA ALA A 332 -33.31 6.72 10.10
C ALA A 332 -33.27 5.66 11.23
N ASN A 333 -32.50 4.59 11.06
CA ASN A 333 -32.31 3.56 12.08
C ASN A 333 -31.13 3.84 13.03
N GLY A 334 -30.58 5.06 13.01
CA GLY A 334 -29.54 5.52 13.92
C GLY A 334 -28.11 5.13 13.55
N PHE A 335 -27.87 4.53 12.38
CA PHE A 335 -26.52 4.20 11.91
C PHE A 335 -25.75 5.49 11.55
N SER A 336 -24.58 5.72 12.17
CA SER A 336 -23.75 6.89 11.90
C SER A 336 -23.10 6.81 10.51
N LEU A 337 -23.25 7.87 9.72
CA LEU A 337 -22.62 8.00 8.39
C LEU A 337 -21.26 8.71 8.43
N ALA A 338 -20.84 9.19 9.61
CA ALA A 338 -19.55 9.87 9.76
C ALA A 338 -18.40 8.85 9.80
N PRO A 339 -17.38 8.97 8.93
CA PRO A 339 -16.18 8.15 9.03
C PRO A 339 -15.40 8.52 10.30
N ILE A 340 -15.04 7.53 11.10
CA ILE A 340 -14.21 7.69 12.32
C ILE A 340 -12.77 7.21 12.11
N ALA A 341 -12.50 6.62 10.96
CA ALA A 341 -11.19 6.14 10.55
C ALA A 341 -10.98 6.43 9.06
N GLN A 342 -9.76 6.27 8.59
CA GLN A 342 -9.38 6.36 7.19
C GLN A 342 -8.47 5.20 6.81
N TYR A 343 -8.40 4.90 5.53
CA TYR A 343 -7.55 3.82 5.01
C TYR A 343 -6.06 4.18 5.15
N LYS A 344 -5.27 3.20 5.54
CA LYS A 344 -3.81 3.26 5.54
C LYS A 344 -3.25 2.11 4.71
N HIS A 345 -2.39 2.43 3.74
CA HIS A 345 -1.74 1.41 2.91
C HIS A 345 -0.64 0.70 3.70
N LEU A 346 -0.51 -0.62 3.65
CA LEU A 346 -1.22 -1.65 2.93
C LEU A 346 -2.24 -2.33 3.86
N ALA A 347 -3.52 -2.40 3.42
CA ALA A 347 -4.59 -3.12 4.12
C ALA A 347 -4.67 -2.81 5.63
N ALA A 348 -4.67 -1.53 5.99
CA ALA A 348 -4.73 -1.07 7.37
C ALA A 348 -5.69 0.13 7.52
N GLY A 349 -5.93 0.53 8.74
CA GLY A 349 -6.69 1.71 9.08
C GLY A 349 -5.99 2.55 10.15
N GLU A 350 -6.30 3.82 10.17
CA GLU A 350 -5.89 4.75 11.21
C GLU A 350 -7.05 5.66 11.60
N ASN A 351 -6.97 6.31 12.75
CA ASN A 351 -8.01 7.21 13.21
C ASN A 351 -8.13 8.41 12.26
N ARG A 352 -9.35 8.73 11.85
CA ARG A 352 -9.68 9.98 11.18
C ARG A 352 -10.04 11.02 12.25
N THR A 353 -9.14 11.94 12.51
CA THR A 353 -9.37 13.03 13.49
C THR A 353 -9.76 14.28 12.72
N ASN A 354 -11.02 14.66 12.79
CA ASN A 354 -11.48 15.88 12.14
C ASN A 354 -10.86 17.12 12.79
N VAL A 355 -10.31 18.00 11.97
CA VAL A 355 -9.76 19.29 12.38
C VAL A 355 -10.62 20.39 11.76
N GLY A 356 -11.56 20.92 12.51
CA GLY A 356 -12.54 21.87 12.00
C GLY A 356 -13.76 21.17 11.41
N GLN A 357 -14.23 21.65 10.26
CA GLN A 357 -15.31 21.01 9.50
C GLN A 357 -14.75 19.79 8.77
N ILE A 358 -15.53 18.73 8.65
CA ILE A 358 -15.09 17.49 7.96
C ILE A 358 -14.63 17.76 6.52
N ASP A 359 -13.55 17.13 6.10
CA ASP A 359 -13.09 17.21 4.72
C ASP A 359 -13.95 16.40 3.77
N ILE A 360 -13.99 16.82 2.52
CA ILE A 360 -14.59 16.03 1.44
C ILE A 360 -13.59 14.96 0.98
N GLY A 361 -14.05 13.72 0.83
CA GLY A 361 -13.23 12.59 0.40
C GLY A 361 -12.87 11.62 1.53
N ALA A 362 -12.07 10.61 1.19
CA ALA A 362 -11.72 9.50 2.06
C ALA A 362 -10.75 9.88 3.20
N TYR A 363 -9.98 10.93 2.99
CA TYR A 363 -8.95 11.37 3.93
C TYR A 363 -9.29 12.70 4.57
N GLU A 364 -8.98 12.83 5.83
CA GLU A 364 -8.90 14.12 6.52
C GLU A 364 -7.49 14.68 6.32
N ALA A 365 -7.39 15.92 5.87
CA ALA A 365 -6.12 16.63 5.78
C ALA A 365 -5.56 16.76 7.18
N GLY A 366 -4.56 16.01 7.46
CA GLY A 366 -4.00 15.66 8.73
C GLY A 366 -4.36 16.51 9.93
N SER A 367 -4.64 15.85 11.04
CA SER A 367 -4.26 16.35 12.34
C SER A 367 -2.73 16.49 12.37
N ILE A 368 -2.21 17.41 11.56
CA ILE A 368 -0.88 17.94 11.80
C ILE A 368 -1.02 18.56 13.18
N ASN A 369 -0.28 18.03 14.16
CA ASN A 369 -0.08 18.69 15.43
C ASN A 369 -0.09 20.19 15.15
N THR A 370 -0.96 20.95 15.84
CA THR A 370 -1.15 22.40 15.72
C THR A 370 0.13 23.22 15.96
N ALA A 371 1.29 22.60 15.84
CA ALA A 371 2.61 23.21 15.91
C ALA A 371 3.18 23.64 14.55
N SER A 372 2.50 23.35 13.44
CA SER A 372 2.94 23.84 12.14
C SER A 372 1.74 24.09 11.24
N VAL A 373 1.13 25.25 11.35
CA VAL A 373 0.51 25.89 10.18
C VAL A 373 1.70 26.17 9.25
N LEU A 374 2.01 25.25 8.35
CA LEU A 374 2.95 25.56 7.29
C LEU A 374 2.28 26.63 6.45
N PRO A 375 2.90 27.80 6.29
CA PRO A 375 2.36 28.87 5.48
C PRO A 375 2.16 28.41 4.04
N ILE A 376 1.25 29.04 3.32
CA ILE A 376 1.02 28.76 1.89
C ILE A 376 2.33 29.03 1.16
N VAL A 377 3.02 27.97 0.73
CA VAL A 377 4.24 28.14 -0.07
C VAL A 377 3.84 28.52 -1.48
N ASN A 378 3.91 29.83 -1.78
CA ASN A 378 3.82 30.31 -3.14
C ASN A 378 5.16 30.10 -3.85
N TRP A 379 5.11 29.63 -5.08
CA TRP A 379 6.28 29.40 -5.90
C TRP A 379 6.40 30.49 -6.95
N THR A 380 7.50 31.23 -6.92
CA THR A 380 7.80 32.26 -7.90
C THR A 380 8.91 31.80 -8.84
N VAL A 381 8.68 31.76 -10.14
CA VAL A 381 9.74 31.44 -11.10
C VAL A 381 10.85 32.48 -10.97
N CYS A 382 12.06 32.03 -10.70
CA CYS A 382 13.23 32.88 -10.44
C CYS A 382 14.30 32.81 -11.55
N ALA A 383 14.34 31.70 -12.32
CA ALA A 383 15.24 31.57 -13.47
C ALA A 383 14.75 30.52 -14.46
N ALA A 384 15.07 30.74 -15.76
CA ALA A 384 15.01 29.66 -16.75
C ALA A 384 16.20 28.71 -16.59
N GLU A 385 16.16 27.58 -17.27
CA GLU A 385 17.27 26.61 -17.31
C GLU A 385 18.57 27.30 -17.74
N ASN A 386 19.67 26.95 -17.06
CA ASN A 386 21.00 27.54 -17.16
C ASN A 386 21.11 29.02 -16.68
N GLY A 387 20.05 29.59 -16.12
CA GLY A 387 20.08 30.90 -15.46
C GLY A 387 20.51 30.78 -13.99
N THR A 388 20.55 31.93 -13.28
CA THR A 388 20.79 31.97 -11.83
C THR A 388 19.54 32.44 -11.11
N CYS A 389 18.99 31.61 -10.25
CA CYS A 389 17.90 31.94 -9.33
C CYS A 389 18.48 32.67 -8.12
N SER A 390 18.15 33.95 -7.93
CA SER A 390 18.68 34.80 -6.84
C SER A 390 17.54 35.32 -5.98
N PHE A 391 17.70 35.28 -4.67
CA PHE A 391 16.74 35.72 -3.66
C PHE A 391 17.46 36.10 -2.36
N SER A 392 16.76 36.66 -1.39
CA SER A 392 17.31 36.98 -0.07
C SER A 392 16.85 35.91 0.93
N GLY A 393 17.71 35.50 1.88
CA GLY A 393 17.37 34.49 2.90
C GLY A 393 17.67 33.06 2.45
N THR A 394 17.13 32.10 3.17
CA THR A 394 17.21 30.66 2.89
C THR A 394 15.84 30.16 2.46
N HIS A 395 15.73 29.60 1.26
CA HIS A 395 14.47 29.15 0.68
C HIS A 395 14.61 27.77 0.05
N GLU A 396 13.49 27.07 -0.09
CA GLU A 396 13.44 25.92 -0.98
C GLU A 396 13.36 26.39 -2.43
N VAL A 397 14.23 25.86 -3.28
CA VAL A 397 14.24 26.09 -4.73
C VAL A 397 13.95 24.78 -5.44
N ARG A 398 12.95 24.75 -6.31
CA ARG A 398 12.61 23.62 -7.16
C ARG A 398 13.01 23.88 -8.60
N TYR A 399 13.49 22.81 -9.27
CA TYR A 399 13.91 22.82 -10.67
C TYR A 399 13.22 21.72 -11.46
N GLY A 400 12.59 22.04 -12.59
CA GLY A 400 11.89 21.10 -13.43
C GLY A 400 10.93 21.72 -14.41
N SER A 401 10.02 20.89 -14.97
CA SER A 401 8.98 21.29 -15.93
C SER A 401 7.64 20.64 -15.57
N GLY A 402 6.53 21.29 -15.89
CA GLY A 402 5.19 20.79 -15.64
C GLY A 402 4.93 20.54 -14.15
N ILE A 403 4.78 19.29 -13.76
CA ILE A 403 4.55 18.85 -12.37
C ILE A 403 5.75 18.09 -11.78
N THR A 404 6.82 17.92 -12.55
CA THR A 404 8.01 17.14 -12.15
C THR A 404 9.15 18.07 -11.78
N PHE A 405 9.53 18.05 -10.50
CA PHE A 405 10.57 18.94 -9.95
C PHE A 405 11.47 18.19 -8.98
N VAL A 406 12.71 18.68 -8.89
CA VAL A 406 13.66 18.35 -7.80
C VAL A 406 13.89 19.61 -6.98
N SER A 407 13.88 19.49 -5.65
CA SER A 407 14.02 20.64 -4.74
C SER A 407 15.31 20.59 -3.93
N LYS A 408 15.84 21.78 -3.60
CA LYS A 408 16.94 21.98 -2.64
C LYS A 408 16.67 23.19 -1.76
N ILE A 409 17.16 23.16 -0.51
CA ILE A 409 17.19 24.33 0.37
C ILE A 409 18.48 25.10 0.07
N VAL A 410 18.35 26.37 -0.26
CA VAL A 410 19.45 27.23 -0.76
C VAL A 410 19.41 28.57 -0.05
N THR A 411 20.60 29.15 0.22
CA THR A 411 20.72 30.51 0.74
C THR A 411 21.23 31.44 -0.35
N GLY A 412 20.51 32.48 -0.65
CA GLY A 412 20.90 33.60 -1.51
C GLY A 412 20.78 33.34 -3.00
N SER A 413 21.43 32.32 -3.57
CA SER A 413 21.34 32.03 -5.01
C SER A 413 21.79 30.66 -5.40
N VAL A 414 21.26 30.14 -6.55
CA VAL A 414 21.62 28.83 -7.10
C VAL A 414 21.56 28.85 -8.62
N SER A 415 22.45 28.12 -9.29
CA SER A 415 22.35 27.87 -10.73
C SER A 415 21.19 26.92 -11.03
N CYS A 416 20.32 27.36 -11.94
CA CYS A 416 19.14 26.62 -12.40
C CYS A 416 19.54 25.61 -13.49
N SER A 417 20.22 24.53 -13.15
CA SER A 417 20.81 23.62 -14.13
C SER A 417 20.78 22.15 -13.72
N ASN A 418 20.84 21.27 -14.73
CA ASN A 418 20.97 19.82 -14.52
C ASN A 418 22.23 19.48 -13.69
N ALA A 419 23.29 20.27 -13.76
CA ALA A 419 24.49 20.08 -12.96
C ALA A 419 24.23 20.23 -11.45
N VAL A 420 23.29 21.08 -11.05
CA VAL A 420 22.96 21.34 -9.65
C VAL A 420 21.82 20.44 -9.15
N PHE A 421 20.78 20.26 -9.94
CA PHE A 421 19.55 19.60 -9.51
C PHE A 421 19.37 18.19 -10.08
N GLY A 422 20.19 17.75 -11.03
CA GLY A 422 19.92 16.59 -11.87
C GLY A 422 19.00 16.96 -13.04
N ASP A 423 18.59 15.98 -13.81
CA ASP A 423 17.66 16.15 -14.94
C ASP A 423 16.31 15.51 -14.66
N PRO A 424 15.36 16.22 -14.01
CA PRO A 424 14.07 15.65 -13.64
C PRO A 424 13.13 15.41 -14.83
N THR A 425 13.35 16.14 -15.95
CA THR A 425 12.54 16.03 -17.17
C THR A 425 13.45 16.07 -18.40
N PRO A 426 14.08 14.94 -18.79
CA PRO A 426 14.98 14.87 -19.93
C PRO A 426 14.32 15.39 -21.23
N ASN A 427 15.07 16.18 -22.01
CA ASN A 427 14.66 16.78 -23.28
C ASN A 427 13.53 17.84 -23.18
N GLU A 428 13.17 18.28 -21.98
CA GLU A 428 12.25 19.40 -21.78
C GLU A 428 12.97 20.64 -21.24
N ALA A 429 12.51 21.82 -21.63
CA ALA A 429 12.99 23.08 -21.05
C ALA A 429 12.48 23.21 -19.61
N LYS A 430 13.39 23.45 -18.68
CA LYS A 430 13.12 23.53 -17.24
C LYS A 430 13.24 24.95 -16.71
N SER A 431 12.72 25.17 -15.52
CA SER A 431 12.89 26.44 -14.80
C SER A 431 13.08 26.21 -13.31
N CYS A 432 13.67 27.17 -12.62
CA CYS A 432 13.67 27.21 -11.17
C CYS A 432 12.53 28.10 -10.65
N SER A 433 11.95 27.64 -9.55
CA SER A 433 11.03 28.46 -8.75
C SER A 433 11.50 28.46 -7.30
N VAL A 434 11.43 29.59 -6.64
CA VAL A 434 11.76 29.78 -5.23
C VAL A 434 10.48 29.83 -4.40
N SER A 435 10.51 29.20 -3.22
CA SER A 435 9.41 29.24 -2.24
C SER A 435 9.25 30.64 -1.62
N SER A 436 8.02 31.01 -1.26
CA SER A 436 7.76 32.24 -0.49
C SER A 436 8.24 32.16 0.96
N GLU A 437 8.50 30.95 1.46
CA GLU A 437 8.80 30.69 2.87
C GLU A 437 10.30 30.67 3.12
N ASP A 438 10.70 31.28 4.24
CA ASP A 438 12.07 31.18 4.76
C ASP A 438 12.29 29.76 5.33
N ALA A 439 13.22 29.04 4.73
CA ALA A 439 13.59 27.68 5.11
C ALA A 439 14.77 27.64 6.09
N SER A 440 15.13 28.74 6.72
CA SER A 440 16.18 28.78 7.76
C SER A 440 15.76 27.91 8.95
N GLY A 441 16.44 26.76 9.11
CA GLY A 441 16.10 25.76 10.13
C GLY A 441 15.22 24.59 9.63
N ALA A 442 14.79 24.60 8.36
CA ALA A 442 14.14 23.43 7.76
C ALA A 442 15.15 22.32 7.46
N ALA A 443 14.72 21.06 7.65
CA ALA A 443 15.50 19.92 7.20
C ALA A 443 15.57 19.90 5.67
N GLN A 444 16.72 19.49 5.11
CA GLN A 444 16.85 19.27 3.66
C GLN A 444 15.74 18.29 3.20
N PRO A 445 15.02 18.54 2.09
CA PRO A 445 14.06 17.60 1.52
C PRO A 445 14.65 16.18 1.40
N ALA A 446 13.83 15.16 1.60
CA ALA A 446 14.27 13.78 1.50
C ALA A 446 14.93 13.52 0.14
N ALA A 447 16.07 12.82 0.16
CA ALA A 447 16.82 12.54 -1.06
C ALA A 447 16.01 11.72 -2.05
N THR A 448 15.85 12.23 -3.26
CA THR A 448 15.33 11.47 -4.40
C THR A 448 16.50 10.76 -5.08
N TRP A 449 16.28 9.57 -5.62
CA TRP A 449 17.31 8.76 -6.27
C TRP A 449 17.18 8.84 -7.79
N LEU A 450 18.24 9.28 -8.46
CA LEU A 450 18.31 9.33 -9.92
C LEU A 450 19.18 8.20 -10.46
N GLY A 451 18.66 7.39 -11.37
CA GLY A 451 19.41 6.36 -12.07
C GLY A 451 20.53 7.00 -12.90
N CYS A 452 21.76 6.43 -12.81
CA CYS A 452 22.93 7.00 -13.46
C CYS A 452 23.74 6.01 -14.30
N ALA A 453 23.64 4.71 -14.03
CA ALA A 453 24.30 3.68 -14.84
C ALA A 453 23.74 2.29 -14.56
N ASP A 454 23.79 1.45 -15.57
CA ASP A 454 23.58 0.01 -15.43
C ASP A 454 24.84 -0.68 -14.94
N GLU A 455 24.71 -1.93 -14.48
CA GLU A 455 25.85 -2.77 -14.05
C GLU A 455 26.93 -2.83 -15.12
N GLY A 456 28.18 -2.57 -14.73
CA GLY A 456 29.33 -2.46 -15.62
C GLY A 456 29.56 -1.08 -16.23
N GLY A 457 28.60 -0.15 -16.11
CA GLY A 457 28.71 1.23 -16.57
C GLY A 457 29.42 2.16 -15.56
N THR A 458 29.49 3.46 -15.89
CA THR A 458 30.04 4.50 -15.02
C THR A 458 28.93 5.48 -14.66
N CYS A 459 28.61 5.58 -13.37
CA CYS A 459 27.70 6.56 -12.81
C CYS A 459 28.46 7.89 -12.67
N SER A 460 28.06 8.92 -13.42
CA SER A 460 28.74 10.23 -13.42
C SER A 460 27.74 11.33 -13.05
N PHE A 461 28.18 12.26 -12.19
CA PHE A 461 27.39 13.39 -11.70
C PHE A 461 28.33 14.52 -11.28
N SER A 462 27.81 15.70 -11.00
CA SER A 462 28.61 16.80 -10.46
C SER A 462 28.39 16.91 -8.94
N GLY A 463 29.47 17.24 -8.19
CA GLY A 463 29.38 17.33 -6.74
C GLY A 463 29.71 16.01 -6.02
N THR A 464 29.32 15.94 -4.76
CA THR A 464 29.50 14.75 -3.91
C THR A 464 28.13 14.22 -3.48
N HIS A 465 27.81 12.99 -3.86
CA HIS A 465 26.51 12.37 -3.61
C HIS A 465 26.66 10.98 -3.01
N GLU A 466 25.63 10.52 -2.31
CA GLU A 466 25.50 9.10 -2.01
C GLU A 466 25.08 8.37 -3.28
N VAL A 467 25.82 7.33 -3.65
CA VAL A 467 25.54 6.44 -4.77
C VAL A 467 25.16 5.07 -4.24
N ARG A 468 24.03 4.53 -4.64
CA ARG A 468 23.61 3.17 -4.32
C ARG A 468 23.68 2.28 -5.55
N TYR A 469 24.08 1.02 -5.31
CA TYR A 469 24.18 -0.04 -6.32
C TYR A 469 23.38 -1.26 -5.88
N GLY A 470 22.51 -1.78 -6.72
CA GLY A 470 21.67 -2.94 -6.38
C GLY A 470 20.46 -3.09 -7.26
N SER A 471 19.48 -3.88 -6.80
CA SER A 471 18.21 -4.17 -7.49
C SER A 471 17.07 -4.36 -6.48
N GLY A 472 15.86 -3.98 -6.85
CA GLY A 472 14.67 -4.09 -6.01
C GLY A 472 14.80 -3.25 -4.72
N THR A 473 14.83 -3.91 -3.57
CA THR A 473 15.00 -3.28 -2.25
C THR A 473 16.39 -3.48 -1.65
N SER A 474 17.29 -4.17 -2.35
CA SER A 474 18.63 -4.52 -1.85
C SER A 474 19.70 -3.67 -2.52
N PHE A 475 20.29 -2.76 -1.76
CA PHE A 475 21.30 -1.82 -2.25
C PHE A 475 22.48 -1.72 -1.27
N VAL A 476 23.64 -1.44 -1.83
CA VAL A 476 24.84 -0.99 -1.09
C VAL A 476 25.15 0.44 -1.53
N SER A 477 25.39 1.34 -0.58
CA SER A 477 25.65 2.76 -0.85
C SER A 477 27.09 3.17 -0.54
N LYS A 478 27.56 4.18 -1.27
CA LYS A 478 28.84 4.88 -1.00
C LYS A 478 28.69 6.37 -1.29
N ILE A 479 29.40 7.22 -0.52
CA ILE A 479 29.53 8.64 -0.84
C ILE A 479 30.66 8.79 -1.86
N VAL A 480 30.37 9.43 -2.98
CA VAL A 480 31.26 9.55 -4.14
C VAL A 480 31.26 10.97 -4.66
N SER A 481 32.42 11.46 -5.12
CA SER A 481 32.53 12.74 -5.82
C SER A 481 32.76 12.50 -7.32
N GLY A 482 31.94 13.11 -8.16
CA GLY A 482 32.08 13.16 -9.62
C GLY A 482 31.68 11.89 -10.36
N SER A 483 32.29 10.73 -10.10
CA SER A 483 31.93 9.49 -10.79
C SER A 483 32.40 8.22 -10.08
N VAL A 484 31.70 7.09 -10.37
CA VAL A 484 32.06 5.77 -9.83
C VAL A 484 31.65 4.66 -10.81
N SER A 485 32.41 3.58 -10.87
CA SER A 485 32.04 2.39 -11.62
C SER A 485 30.88 1.65 -10.91
N CYS A 486 29.82 1.37 -11.65
CA CYS A 486 28.64 0.66 -11.20
C CYS A 486 28.88 -0.85 -11.26
N SER A 487 29.63 -1.41 -10.30
CA SER A 487 30.08 -2.79 -10.38
C SER A 487 30.23 -3.48 -9.02
N ASN A 488 30.16 -4.82 -9.03
CA ASN A 488 30.41 -5.66 -7.86
C ASN A 488 31.83 -5.43 -7.28
N ALA A 489 32.80 -5.07 -8.09
CA ALA A 489 34.17 -4.78 -7.62
C ALA A 489 34.21 -3.54 -6.72
N VAL A 490 33.35 -2.55 -6.95
CA VAL A 490 33.29 -1.31 -6.18
C VAL A 490 32.34 -1.42 -4.98
N PHE A 491 31.16 -2.00 -5.17
CA PHE A 491 30.10 -1.98 -4.16
C PHE A 491 29.90 -3.32 -3.43
N GLY A 492 30.53 -4.41 -3.90
CA GLY A 492 30.16 -5.77 -3.53
C GLY A 492 28.97 -6.27 -4.36
N ASP A 493 28.47 -7.46 -4.07
CA ASP A 493 27.32 -8.05 -4.76
C ASP A 493 26.08 -8.12 -3.83
N PRO A 494 25.24 -7.08 -3.80
CA PRO A 494 24.07 -7.05 -2.93
C PRO A 494 22.95 -8.01 -3.34
N THR A 495 22.94 -8.44 -4.62
CA THR A 495 21.92 -9.35 -5.20
C THR A 495 22.58 -10.29 -6.19
N PRO A 496 23.17 -11.41 -5.74
CA PRO A 496 23.86 -12.37 -6.61
C PRO A 496 22.95 -12.89 -7.74
N ASN A 497 23.50 -12.95 -8.97
CA ASN A 497 22.80 -13.39 -10.17
C ASN A 497 21.60 -12.54 -10.61
N VAL A 498 21.43 -11.34 -10.08
CA VAL A 498 20.42 -10.36 -10.50
C VAL A 498 21.13 -9.16 -11.11
N PHE A 499 20.61 -8.68 -12.25
CA PHE A 499 21.11 -7.46 -12.88
C PHE A 499 20.88 -6.25 -11.97
N LYS A 500 21.89 -5.42 -11.80
CA LYS A 500 21.91 -4.29 -10.89
C LYS A 500 22.09 -2.97 -11.64
N SER A 501 21.78 -1.87 -10.97
CA SER A 501 22.01 -0.52 -11.47
C SER A 501 22.49 0.40 -10.36
N CYS A 502 23.08 1.52 -10.74
CA CYS A 502 23.42 2.61 -9.84
C CYS A 502 22.42 3.74 -9.92
N SER A 503 22.15 4.33 -8.76
CA SER A 503 21.45 5.61 -8.65
C SER A 503 22.20 6.49 -7.65
N TYR A 504 22.19 7.81 -7.87
CA TYR A 504 22.74 8.76 -6.91
C TYR A 504 21.64 9.59 -6.25
N SER A 505 21.87 9.98 -5.01
CA SER A 505 20.98 10.85 -4.24
C SER A 505 21.02 12.28 -4.77
N THR A 506 19.87 12.92 -4.91
CA THR A 506 19.79 14.35 -5.29
C THR A 506 20.18 15.29 -4.17
N ALA A 507 20.22 14.81 -2.92
CA ALA A 507 20.77 15.55 -1.80
C ALA A 507 22.30 15.58 -1.91
N ASP A 508 22.90 16.77 -1.79
CA ASP A 508 24.35 16.86 -1.64
C ASP A 508 24.75 16.10 -0.36
N ALA A 509 25.64 15.13 -0.49
CA ALA A 509 26.30 14.58 0.65
C ALA A 509 27.23 15.67 1.19
N THR A 510 26.70 16.57 2.01
CA THR A 510 27.57 17.33 2.90
C THR A 510 28.37 16.29 3.67
N ALA A 511 29.69 16.34 3.55
CA ALA A 511 30.59 15.48 4.29
C ALA A 511 30.38 15.74 5.79
N THR A 512 29.37 15.13 6.38
CA THR A 512 29.41 14.77 7.78
C THR A 512 30.54 13.77 7.83
N THR A 513 31.73 14.23 8.19
CA THR A 513 32.88 13.37 8.34
C THR A 513 32.47 12.31 9.34
N GLU A 514 32.15 11.11 8.84
CA GLU A 514 31.81 9.98 9.69
C GLU A 514 33.05 9.74 10.56
N THR A 515 32.90 10.01 11.84
CA THR A 515 33.95 9.72 12.80
C THR A 515 33.64 8.42 13.51
N TRP A 516 34.67 7.63 13.74
CA TRP A 516 34.56 6.34 14.42
C TRP A 516 35.02 6.48 15.85
N GLN A 517 34.12 6.26 16.80
CA GLN A 517 34.44 6.30 18.22
C GLN A 517 34.74 4.89 18.71
N SER A 518 35.97 4.71 19.24
CA SER A 518 36.38 3.44 19.85
C SER A 518 35.49 3.14 21.06
N CYS A 519 35.02 1.89 21.17
CA CYS A 519 34.09 1.49 22.22
C CYS A 519 34.50 0.21 22.99
N ALA A 520 35.27 -0.69 22.40
CA ALA A 520 35.73 -1.89 23.09
C ALA A 520 36.95 -2.51 22.41
N SER A 521 37.84 -3.12 23.21
CA SER A 521 38.83 -4.07 22.72
C SER A 521 38.20 -5.43 22.41
N GLU A 522 38.90 -6.28 21.69
CA GLU A 522 38.48 -7.66 21.41
C GLU A 522 38.10 -8.40 22.71
N GLY A 523 36.98 -9.08 22.71
CA GLY A 523 36.37 -9.73 23.87
C GLY A 523 35.50 -8.84 24.76
N GLY A 524 35.54 -7.51 24.58
CA GLY A 524 34.70 -6.56 25.33
C GLY A 524 33.31 -6.34 24.74
N THR A 525 32.53 -5.45 25.37
CA THR A 525 31.21 -5.04 24.90
C THR A 525 31.25 -3.58 24.44
N CYS A 526 30.91 -3.32 23.17
CA CYS A 526 30.74 -2.00 22.60
C CYS A 526 29.32 -1.52 22.87
N ALA A 527 29.15 -0.50 23.72
CA ALA A 527 27.86 0.05 24.09
C ALA A 527 27.74 1.53 23.65
N PHE A 528 26.56 1.90 23.14
CA PHE A 528 26.23 3.24 22.63
C PHE A 528 24.73 3.48 22.69
N SER A 529 24.27 4.69 22.37
CA SER A 529 22.86 5.02 22.32
C SER A 529 22.33 4.99 20.88
N GLY A 530 21.10 4.48 20.69
CA GLY A 530 20.43 4.38 19.38
C GLY A 530 20.94 3.24 18.52
N THR A 531 20.63 3.27 17.23
CA THR A 531 21.10 2.29 16.22
C THR A 531 22.27 2.90 15.46
N ARG A 532 23.42 2.18 15.43
CA ARG A 532 24.66 2.66 14.81
C ARG A 532 25.35 1.54 14.05
N GLU A 533 26.18 1.91 13.09
CA GLU A 533 27.13 0.97 12.49
C GLU A 533 28.31 0.78 13.43
N VAL A 534 28.61 -0.48 13.72
CA VAL A 534 29.79 -0.89 14.53
C VAL A 534 30.73 -1.65 13.62
N ARG A 535 32.00 -1.24 13.60
CA ARG A 535 33.07 -1.94 12.89
C ARG A 535 34.00 -2.66 13.88
N TYR A 536 34.45 -3.85 13.48
CA TYR A 536 35.40 -4.68 14.23
C TYR A 536 36.58 -5.04 13.36
N GLY A 537 37.79 -4.80 13.84
CA GLY A 537 39.01 -5.10 13.08
C GLY A 537 40.26 -4.41 13.63
N ALA A 538 41.31 -4.35 12.80
CA ALA A 538 42.58 -3.71 13.11
C ALA A 538 43.19 -3.04 11.88
N GLY A 539 43.96 -1.95 12.10
CA GLY A 539 44.58 -1.20 11.01
C GLY A 539 43.55 -0.59 10.05
N THR A 540 43.58 -1.03 8.81
CA THR A 540 42.62 -0.59 7.74
C THR A 540 41.59 -1.65 7.40
N THR A 541 41.59 -2.80 8.06
CA THR A 541 40.75 -3.95 7.74
C THR A 541 39.66 -4.13 8.81
N PHE A 542 38.40 -3.90 8.45
CA PHE A 542 37.26 -3.97 9.35
C PHE A 542 36.11 -4.69 8.70
N VAL A 543 35.28 -5.36 9.52
CA VAL A 543 33.95 -5.83 9.19
C VAL A 543 32.94 -5.02 9.99
N SER A 544 31.86 -4.58 9.37
CA SER A 544 30.82 -3.73 9.99
C SER A 544 29.48 -4.43 10.10
N LYS A 545 28.72 -4.06 11.14
CA LYS A 545 27.30 -4.42 11.32
C LYS A 545 26.51 -3.24 11.90
N VAL A 546 25.26 -3.09 11.51
CA VAL A 546 24.33 -2.14 12.13
C VAL A 546 23.69 -2.79 13.35
N VAL A 547 23.81 -2.14 14.50
CA VAL A 547 23.43 -2.68 15.82
C VAL A 547 22.71 -1.61 16.63
N SER A 548 21.75 -2.00 17.47
CA SER A 548 21.06 -1.11 18.41
C SER A 548 21.58 -1.31 19.84
N GLY A 549 21.99 -0.23 20.50
CA GLY A 549 22.36 -0.18 21.90
C GLY A 549 23.72 -0.77 22.27
N SER A 550 24.01 -2.05 21.94
CA SER A 550 25.29 -2.67 22.25
C SER A 550 25.54 -3.97 21.48
N THR A 551 26.84 -4.35 21.35
CA THR A 551 27.25 -5.62 20.75
C THR A 551 28.57 -6.13 21.37
N ALA A 552 28.75 -7.46 21.39
CA ALA A 552 30.02 -8.04 21.76
C ALA A 552 31.05 -7.80 20.65
N CYS A 553 32.27 -7.40 21.03
CA CYS A 553 33.38 -7.13 20.14
C CYS A 553 34.23 -8.41 19.95
N THR A 554 33.68 -9.39 19.23
CA THR A 554 34.29 -10.75 19.13
C THR A 554 34.22 -11.30 17.71
N ASN A 555 35.07 -12.27 17.43
CA ASN A 555 35.08 -13.03 16.18
C ASN A 555 33.74 -13.78 15.97
N ASP A 556 33.07 -14.21 17.03
CA ASP A 556 31.78 -14.90 16.93
C ASP A 556 30.66 -13.99 16.35
N VAL A 557 30.74 -12.69 16.67
CA VAL A 557 29.78 -11.72 16.18
C VAL A 557 30.11 -11.22 14.79
N PHE A 558 31.39 -10.88 14.55
CA PHE A 558 31.80 -10.18 13.33
C PHE A 558 32.57 -11.05 12.32
N GLY A 559 32.98 -12.25 12.68
CA GLY A 559 34.00 -13.02 11.97
C GLY A 559 35.40 -12.56 12.36
N ASP A 560 36.45 -13.16 11.76
CA ASP A 560 37.82 -12.79 11.98
C ASP A 560 38.39 -12.02 10.78
N PRO A 561 38.29 -10.67 10.75
CA PRO A 561 38.78 -9.89 9.63
C PRO A 561 40.27 -9.83 9.50
N VAL A 562 41.01 -10.06 10.60
CA VAL A 562 42.49 -10.01 10.63
C VAL A 562 43.02 -11.10 11.58
N TYR A 563 43.26 -12.30 11.04
CA TYR A 563 43.70 -13.44 11.80
C TYR A 563 45.02 -13.16 12.54
N GLY A 564 45.11 -13.56 13.81
CA GLY A 564 46.30 -13.45 14.63
C GLY A 564 46.65 -12.03 15.11
N THR A 565 45.78 -11.04 14.86
CA THR A 565 45.98 -9.65 15.28
C THR A 565 44.89 -9.26 16.29
N ALA A 566 45.26 -8.58 17.38
CA ALA A 566 44.29 -8.04 18.32
C ALA A 566 43.44 -6.96 17.65
N LYS A 567 42.12 -7.08 17.78
CA LYS A 567 41.12 -6.24 17.14
C LYS A 567 40.39 -5.34 18.14
N SER A 568 39.67 -4.36 17.65
CA SER A 568 38.82 -3.49 18.46
C SER A 568 37.53 -3.14 17.73
N CYS A 569 36.55 -2.72 18.49
CA CYS A 569 35.31 -2.16 17.95
C CYS A 569 35.30 -0.64 18.02
N SER A 570 34.72 -0.03 17.01
CA SER A 570 34.34 1.38 17.00
C SER A 570 32.93 1.52 16.42
N TYR A 571 32.16 2.49 16.91
CA TYR A 571 30.86 2.81 16.33
C TYR A 571 30.90 4.15 15.59
N SER A 572 30.08 4.25 14.57
CA SER A 572 29.89 5.45 13.75
C SER A 572 29.25 6.59 14.54
N SER A 573 29.71 7.83 14.33
CA SER A 573 29.06 9.03 14.85
C SER A 573 27.67 9.25 14.26
N ILE A 574 27.35 8.59 13.14
CA ILE A 574 26.06 8.69 12.44
C ILE A 574 25.08 7.67 13.00
N THR A 575 23.86 8.11 13.36
CA THR A 575 22.74 7.23 13.73
C THR A 575 22.12 6.67 12.44
N ARG A 576 21.84 5.35 12.40
CA ARG A 576 21.28 4.65 11.23
C ARG A 576 19.78 4.44 11.37
#